data_3fd8bc2e8288959c7a823c8e6a7858ca
#
_entry.id   3fd8bc2e8288959c7a823c8e6a7858ca
#
_cell.length_a   1.000
_cell.length_b   1.000
_cell.length_c   1.000
_cell.angle_alpha   90.00
_cell.angle_beta   90.00
_cell.angle_gamma   90.00
#
_symmetry.space_group_name_H-M   'P 1'
#
loop_
_entity.id
_entity.type
_entity.pdbx_description
1 polymer ?
#
loop_
_entity_poly.entity_id
_entity_poly.type
_entity_poly.pdbx_seq_one_letter_code
_entity_poly.pdbx_strand_id
1 'polypeptide(L)'
;MWEIIDAINAAINNIQFPFGDEAPLNAMAATFEGFAGDRLSGTVGACDGIVLKMERPRREDVGGDVASFWTRKGFYAYGLQAVCDGTCKFRYATAVTSAASHDSVSYDVSSMHKNIAEKRLPPWAHLVMDHAYVCTEQELSPYHQPRSKALSVWEDAFNYFLSLNRQCIERAFGLWVGTWGIFWRPLRVGARRIPSIVSATMKLHNIRVDRFGATHTGIAIGDSRSADHAEVLFGGGSVNAGFRSDLVTSVRRKQLTEMLESRCVRRPPNKYTSYIDRTNRHAPHPDQEEAWRVFGTANGQDGEEY
;
A
#
# COMPACT_ATOMS: atom_id res chain seq x y z
N MET A 1 -28.81 -13.74 -1.40
CA MET A 1 -27.58 -12.91 -1.28
C MET A 1 -26.34 -13.76 -1.13
N TRP A 2 -26.28 -14.72 -0.20
CA TRP A 2 -25.08 -15.57 -0.01
C TRP A 2 -24.76 -16.44 -1.22
N GLU A 3 -25.75 -17.03 -1.87
CA GLU A 3 -25.58 -17.80 -3.11
C GLU A 3 -24.90 -17.00 -4.22
N ILE A 4 -25.21 -15.70 -4.34
CA ILE A 4 -24.59 -14.82 -5.33
C ILE A 4 -23.13 -14.57 -4.96
N ILE A 5 -22.83 -14.31 -3.67
CA ILE A 5 -21.46 -14.11 -3.20
C ILE A 5 -20.62 -15.39 -3.42
N ASP A 6 -21.18 -16.51 -3.08
CA ASP A 6 -20.52 -17.81 -3.24
C ASP A 6 -20.30 -18.13 -4.74
N ALA A 7 -21.29 -17.82 -5.60
CA ALA A 7 -21.16 -17.97 -7.06
C ALA A 7 -20.07 -17.04 -7.65
N ILE A 8 -20.00 -15.77 -7.22
CA ILE A 8 -18.94 -14.84 -7.64
C ILE A 8 -17.57 -15.40 -7.22
N ASN A 9 -17.46 -15.87 -5.98
CA ASN A 9 -16.20 -16.40 -5.48
C ASN A 9 -15.77 -17.69 -6.20
N ALA A 10 -16.70 -18.50 -6.65
CA ALA A 10 -16.41 -19.69 -7.44
C ALA A 10 -16.06 -19.39 -8.90
N ALA A 11 -16.77 -18.44 -9.52
CA ALA A 11 -16.64 -18.15 -10.95
C ALA A 11 -15.43 -17.26 -11.30
N ILE A 12 -15.01 -16.38 -10.38
CA ILE A 12 -13.97 -15.40 -10.65
C ILE A 12 -12.69 -15.78 -9.90
N ASN A 13 -11.57 -15.88 -10.62
CA ASN A 13 -10.25 -16.17 -10.07
C ASN A 13 -9.20 -15.17 -10.56
N ASN A 14 -9.37 -13.90 -10.21
CA ASN A 14 -8.53 -12.80 -10.67
C ASN A 14 -7.69 -12.15 -9.56
N ILE A 15 -7.68 -12.76 -8.36
CA ILE A 15 -6.79 -12.38 -7.25
C ILE A 15 -5.78 -13.50 -7.08
N GLN A 16 -4.69 -13.42 -7.85
CA GLN A 16 -3.58 -14.37 -7.80
C GLN A 16 -2.27 -13.62 -7.94
N PHE A 17 -1.35 -13.90 -7.02
CA PHE A 17 0.02 -13.41 -7.14
C PHE A 17 0.84 -14.45 -7.91
N PRO A 18 1.49 -14.07 -9.03
CA PRO A 18 2.10 -15.02 -9.95
C PRO A 18 3.51 -15.44 -9.50
N PHE A 19 3.60 -16.13 -8.36
CA PHE A 19 4.88 -16.66 -7.89
C PHE A 19 5.50 -17.62 -8.91
N GLY A 20 6.80 -17.41 -9.20
CA GLY A 20 7.56 -18.29 -10.09
C GLY A 20 7.29 -18.07 -11.58
N ASP A 21 6.42 -17.13 -11.96
CA ASP A 21 6.18 -16.78 -13.36
C ASP A 21 6.71 -15.36 -13.65
N GLU A 22 7.82 -15.28 -14.38
CA GLU A 22 8.49 -14.00 -14.65
C GLU A 22 7.70 -13.09 -15.60
N ALA A 23 6.94 -13.63 -16.53
CA ALA A 23 6.25 -12.79 -17.52
C ALA A 23 5.13 -11.94 -16.87
N PRO A 24 4.23 -12.48 -16.05
CA PRO A 24 3.28 -11.67 -15.28
C PRO A 24 3.96 -10.77 -14.24
N LEU A 25 5.07 -11.19 -13.62
CA LEU A 25 5.81 -10.34 -12.68
C LEU A 25 6.40 -9.11 -13.38
N ASN A 26 7.01 -9.28 -14.57
CA ASN A 26 7.48 -8.17 -15.38
C ASN A 26 6.34 -7.23 -15.80
N ALA A 27 5.19 -7.79 -16.18
CA ALA A 27 4.00 -6.98 -16.48
C ALA A 27 3.51 -6.19 -15.25
N MET A 28 3.57 -6.79 -14.05
CA MET A 28 3.24 -6.08 -12.81
C MET A 28 4.27 -4.97 -12.53
N ALA A 29 5.57 -5.22 -12.70
CA ALA A 29 6.62 -4.21 -12.50
C ALA A 29 6.42 -3.00 -13.43
N ALA A 30 6.08 -3.24 -14.71
CA ALA A 30 5.79 -2.18 -15.66
C ALA A 30 4.64 -1.25 -15.22
N THR A 31 3.68 -1.76 -14.43
CA THR A 31 2.58 -0.92 -13.91
C THR A 31 3.04 0.13 -12.90
N PHE A 32 4.22 -0.03 -12.30
CA PHE A 32 4.80 0.92 -11.35
C PHE A 32 5.65 2.01 -12.00
N GLU A 33 5.98 1.88 -13.29
CA GLU A 33 6.78 2.88 -14.02
C GLU A 33 6.13 4.27 -14.03
N GLY A 34 4.80 4.34 -13.98
CA GLY A 34 4.06 5.60 -13.88
C GLY A 34 4.20 6.34 -12.55
N PHE A 35 4.77 5.71 -11.51
CA PHE A 35 4.96 6.31 -10.17
C PHE A 35 6.42 6.72 -9.95
N ALA A 36 7.26 5.77 -9.58
CA ALA A 36 8.68 6.03 -9.32
C ALA A 36 9.56 5.89 -10.56
N GLY A 37 9.01 5.41 -11.68
CA GLY A 37 9.77 5.09 -12.88
C GLY A 37 10.81 4.01 -12.61
N ASP A 38 11.96 4.12 -13.26
CA ASP A 38 13.10 3.22 -13.09
C ASP A 38 13.86 3.39 -11.75
N ARG A 39 13.44 4.38 -10.92
CA ARG A 39 14.10 4.72 -9.64
C ARG A 39 13.91 3.65 -8.58
N LEU A 40 12.81 2.88 -8.66
CA LEU A 40 12.57 1.67 -7.87
C LEU A 40 12.18 0.51 -8.78
N SER A 41 13.02 0.23 -9.77
CA SER A 41 12.81 -0.87 -10.72
C SER A 41 12.73 -2.21 -9.99
N GLY A 42 11.81 -3.06 -10.44
CA GLY A 42 11.57 -4.37 -9.83
C GLY A 42 10.50 -4.37 -8.74
N THR A 43 9.80 -3.25 -8.52
CA THR A 43 8.58 -3.26 -7.70
C THR A 43 7.48 -4.06 -8.41
N VAL A 44 7.04 -5.16 -7.82
CA VAL A 44 5.98 -6.02 -8.37
C VAL A 44 4.68 -5.94 -7.58
N GLY A 45 4.66 -5.21 -6.46
CA GLY A 45 3.46 -5.01 -5.67
C GLY A 45 3.67 -4.04 -4.53
N ALA A 46 2.59 -3.40 -4.11
CA ALA A 46 2.53 -2.64 -2.88
C ALA A 46 1.64 -3.37 -1.88
N CYS A 47 2.15 -3.56 -0.67
CA CYS A 47 1.48 -4.29 0.40
C CYS A 47 1.12 -3.36 1.55
N ASP A 48 -0.09 -3.50 2.06
CA ASP A 48 -0.54 -2.79 3.26
C ASP A 48 -1.68 -3.54 3.95
N GLY A 49 -1.96 -3.15 5.19
CA GLY A 49 -3.08 -3.64 5.98
C GLY A 49 -4.26 -2.66 6.00
N ILE A 50 -5.47 -3.20 6.09
CA ILE A 50 -6.68 -2.42 6.33
C ILE A 50 -7.55 -3.11 7.36
N VAL A 51 -8.23 -2.34 8.18
CA VAL A 51 -9.23 -2.84 9.13
C VAL A 51 -10.64 -2.49 8.66
N LEU A 52 -11.53 -3.49 8.64
CA LEU A 52 -12.94 -3.33 8.31
C LEU A 52 -13.75 -3.32 9.60
N LYS A 53 -14.42 -2.21 9.89
CA LYS A 53 -15.29 -2.13 11.06
C LYS A 53 -16.38 -3.19 10.99
N MET A 54 -16.65 -3.82 12.13
CA MET A 54 -17.73 -4.81 12.27
C MET A 54 -18.45 -4.64 13.60
N GLU A 55 -19.65 -5.16 13.70
CA GLU A 55 -20.32 -5.31 14.99
C GLU A 55 -19.57 -6.33 15.86
N ARG A 56 -19.80 -6.31 17.15
CA ARG A 56 -19.19 -7.27 18.08
C ARG A 56 -19.43 -8.70 17.57
N PRO A 57 -18.37 -9.48 17.31
CA PRO A 57 -18.52 -10.84 16.83
C PRO A 57 -19.11 -11.76 17.90
N ARG A 58 -19.85 -12.79 17.50
CA ARG A 58 -20.31 -13.82 18.40
C ARG A 58 -19.12 -14.71 18.80
N ARG A 59 -19.11 -15.18 20.04
CA ARG A 59 -18.02 -16.05 20.56
C ARG A 59 -17.84 -17.31 19.71
N GLU A 60 -18.95 -17.89 19.25
CA GLU A 60 -18.97 -19.08 18.40
C GLU A 60 -18.36 -18.89 17.01
N ASP A 61 -18.45 -17.65 16.46
CA ASP A 61 -17.90 -17.32 15.14
C ASP A 61 -16.37 -17.12 15.15
N VAL A 62 -15.79 -16.84 16.31
CA VAL A 62 -14.38 -16.45 16.47
C VAL A 62 -13.62 -17.36 17.43
N GLY A 63 -14.11 -18.58 17.65
CA GLY A 63 -13.44 -19.56 18.51
C GLY A 63 -13.30 -19.13 19.98
N GLY A 64 -14.17 -18.22 20.45
CA GLY A 64 -14.18 -17.71 21.81
C GLY A 64 -13.37 -16.44 22.04
N ASP A 65 -12.42 -16.10 21.16
CA ASP A 65 -11.56 -14.94 21.29
C ASP A 65 -12.15 -13.69 20.62
N VAL A 66 -13.12 -13.08 21.30
CA VAL A 66 -13.74 -11.82 20.86
C VAL A 66 -12.78 -10.63 21.06
N ALA A 67 -11.88 -10.72 22.02
CA ALA A 67 -10.99 -9.61 22.38
C ALA A 67 -9.98 -9.29 21.27
N SER A 68 -9.53 -10.28 20.51
CA SER A 68 -8.60 -10.10 19.41
C SER A 68 -9.14 -9.24 18.26
N PHE A 69 -10.47 -9.07 18.19
CA PHE A 69 -11.13 -8.21 17.21
C PHE A 69 -11.33 -6.77 17.70
N TRP A 70 -11.00 -6.47 18.96
CA TRP A 70 -11.12 -5.13 19.52
C TRP A 70 -9.88 -4.29 19.20
N THR A 71 -10.05 -3.24 18.41
CA THR A 71 -8.95 -2.36 18.02
C THR A 71 -8.59 -1.37 19.12
N ARG A 72 -7.36 -0.84 19.08
CA ARG A 72 -6.92 0.25 19.97
C ARG A 72 -7.74 1.53 19.82
N LYS A 73 -8.48 1.68 18.70
CA LYS A 73 -9.37 2.80 18.41
C LYS A 73 -10.75 2.67 19.04
N GLY A 74 -11.02 1.60 19.81
CA GLY A 74 -12.28 1.44 20.56
C GLY A 74 -13.45 0.92 19.74
N PHE A 75 -13.20 0.10 18.69
CA PHE A 75 -14.24 -0.59 17.92
C PHE A 75 -13.81 -2.00 17.51
N TYR A 76 -14.77 -2.85 17.20
CA TYR A 76 -14.51 -4.16 16.64
C TYR A 76 -14.20 -4.06 15.15
N ALA A 77 -13.19 -4.78 14.70
CA ALA A 77 -12.81 -4.81 13.30
C ALA A 77 -12.25 -6.16 12.86
N TYR A 78 -12.27 -6.37 11.58
CA TYR A 78 -11.65 -7.49 10.89
C TYR A 78 -10.42 -7.00 10.14
N GLY A 79 -9.25 -7.56 10.41
CA GLY A 79 -7.99 -7.19 9.77
C GLY A 79 -7.86 -7.88 8.41
N LEU A 80 -7.28 -7.18 7.44
CA LEU A 80 -7.00 -7.66 6.10
C LEU A 80 -5.61 -7.20 5.69
N GLN A 81 -4.83 -8.10 5.09
CA GLN A 81 -3.59 -7.77 4.40
C GLN A 81 -3.78 -7.97 2.90
N ALA A 82 -3.34 -7.03 2.09
CA ALA A 82 -3.45 -7.16 0.64
C ALA A 82 -2.22 -6.64 -0.09
N VAL A 83 -2.03 -7.14 -1.32
CA VAL A 83 -1.04 -6.64 -2.27
C VAL A 83 -1.77 -6.21 -3.53
N CYS A 84 -1.48 -5.03 -4.04
CA CYS A 84 -1.95 -4.59 -5.36
C CYS A 84 -0.80 -4.31 -6.32
N ASP A 85 -1.09 -4.32 -7.62
CA ASP A 85 -0.21 -3.79 -8.65
C ASP A 85 -0.36 -2.27 -8.82
N GLY A 86 0.45 -1.65 -9.68
CA GLY A 86 0.42 -0.22 -9.95
C GLY A 86 -0.89 0.27 -10.57
N THR A 87 -1.71 -0.63 -11.14
CA THR A 87 -3.05 -0.30 -11.64
C THR A 87 -4.13 -0.34 -10.57
N CYS A 88 -3.77 -0.54 -9.30
CA CYS A 88 -4.68 -0.70 -8.16
C CYS A 88 -5.52 -1.99 -8.19
N LYS A 89 -5.13 -3.02 -8.95
CA LYS A 89 -5.77 -4.34 -8.88
C LYS A 89 -5.18 -5.17 -7.75
N PHE A 90 -6.03 -5.78 -6.95
CA PHE A 90 -5.59 -6.70 -5.91
C PHE A 90 -5.03 -7.98 -6.52
N ARG A 91 -3.80 -8.33 -6.17
CA ARG A 91 -3.10 -9.54 -6.59
C ARG A 91 -3.01 -10.58 -5.49
N TYR A 92 -3.17 -10.14 -4.26
CA TYR A 92 -3.22 -10.99 -3.08
C TYR A 92 -4.10 -10.33 -2.03
N ALA A 93 -4.84 -11.13 -1.29
CA ALA A 93 -5.54 -10.70 -0.10
C ALA A 93 -5.65 -11.87 0.88
N THR A 94 -5.39 -11.60 2.14
CA THR A 94 -5.61 -12.56 3.22
C THR A 94 -6.34 -11.89 4.37
N ALA A 95 -7.33 -12.61 4.86
CA ALA A 95 -8.03 -12.20 6.04
C ALA A 95 -7.17 -12.49 7.28
N VAL A 96 -6.95 -11.49 8.11
CA VAL A 96 -6.25 -11.62 9.38
C VAL A 96 -7.27 -11.56 10.50
N THR A 97 -7.35 -12.61 11.27
CA THR A 97 -8.38 -12.79 12.30
C THR A 97 -8.25 -11.86 13.49
N SER A 98 -7.12 -11.18 13.66
CA SER A 98 -6.88 -10.28 14.81
C SER A 98 -6.64 -8.85 14.36
N ALA A 99 -7.66 -7.99 14.47
CA ALA A 99 -7.50 -6.55 14.28
C ALA A 99 -6.71 -5.87 15.43
N ALA A 100 -6.45 -6.59 16.52
CA ALA A 100 -5.63 -6.14 17.62
C ALA A 100 -4.12 -6.37 17.36
N SER A 101 -3.79 -7.26 16.42
CA SER A 101 -2.40 -7.54 16.04
C SER A 101 -1.81 -6.38 15.24
N HIS A 102 -0.50 -6.16 15.37
CA HIS A 102 0.22 -5.26 14.49
C HIS A 102 0.24 -5.83 13.06
N ASP A 103 0.19 -4.94 12.06
CA ASP A 103 0.18 -5.32 10.64
C ASP A 103 1.34 -6.26 10.29
N SER A 104 2.54 -6.00 10.85
CA SER A 104 3.71 -6.85 10.65
C SER A 104 3.52 -8.28 11.17
N VAL A 105 2.95 -8.45 12.38
CA VAL A 105 2.71 -9.79 12.95
C VAL A 105 1.70 -10.57 12.11
N SER A 106 0.69 -9.85 11.63
CA SER A 106 -0.34 -10.42 10.76
C SER A 106 0.22 -10.83 9.40
N TYR A 107 1.17 -10.05 8.89
CA TYR A 107 1.86 -10.32 7.64
C TYR A 107 2.83 -11.50 7.76
N ASP A 108 3.61 -11.58 8.84
CA ASP A 108 4.61 -12.64 9.07
C ASP A 108 4.00 -14.07 9.01
N VAL A 109 2.73 -14.20 9.37
CA VAL A 109 2.01 -15.50 9.28
C VAL A 109 1.32 -15.73 7.94
N SER A 110 1.31 -14.75 7.05
CA SER A 110 0.64 -14.81 5.76
C SER A 110 1.33 -15.78 4.78
N SER A 111 0.56 -16.31 3.84
CA SER A 111 1.14 -17.12 2.76
C SER A 111 2.00 -16.27 1.81
N MET A 112 1.78 -14.96 1.73
CA MET A 112 2.63 -14.05 0.94
C MET A 112 4.06 -14.07 1.48
N HIS A 113 4.24 -13.76 2.78
CA HIS A 113 5.55 -13.76 3.42
C HIS A 113 6.23 -15.13 3.32
N LYS A 114 5.50 -16.22 3.57
CA LYS A 114 6.02 -17.60 3.45
C LYS A 114 6.54 -17.90 2.05
N ASN A 115 5.78 -17.57 1.01
CA ASN A 115 6.21 -17.78 -0.39
C ASN A 115 7.45 -16.95 -0.74
N ILE A 116 7.57 -15.72 -0.23
CA ILE A 116 8.76 -14.89 -0.42
C ILE A 116 9.96 -15.49 0.31
N ALA A 117 9.80 -15.91 1.56
CA ALA A 117 10.84 -16.56 2.35
C ALA A 117 11.33 -17.88 1.71
N GLU A 118 10.45 -18.60 1.01
CA GLU A 118 10.76 -19.78 0.20
C GLU A 118 11.42 -19.44 -1.16
N LYS A 119 11.79 -18.17 -1.38
CA LYS A 119 12.46 -17.69 -2.60
C LYS A 119 11.64 -17.91 -3.89
N ARG A 120 10.32 -17.80 -3.80
CA ARG A 120 9.42 -17.93 -4.95
C ARG A 120 9.31 -16.66 -5.79
N LEU A 121 9.91 -15.54 -5.37
CA LEU A 121 10.15 -14.36 -6.19
C LEU A 121 11.54 -14.40 -6.81
N PRO A 122 11.71 -13.96 -8.07
CA PRO A 122 13.02 -13.78 -8.65
C PRO A 122 13.81 -12.68 -7.91
N PRO A 123 15.16 -12.75 -7.89
CA PRO A 123 15.99 -11.82 -7.10
C PRO A 123 15.79 -10.33 -7.42
N TRP A 124 15.35 -10.01 -8.64
CA TRP A 124 15.10 -8.63 -9.06
C TRP A 124 13.78 -8.06 -8.53
N ALA A 125 12.82 -8.92 -8.19
CA ALA A 125 11.46 -8.52 -7.80
C ALA A 125 11.35 -8.26 -6.30
N HIS A 126 10.58 -7.23 -5.93
CA HIS A 126 10.30 -6.90 -4.54
C HIS A 126 8.92 -6.26 -4.35
N LEU A 127 8.40 -6.37 -3.14
CA LEU A 127 7.24 -5.62 -2.68
C LEU A 127 7.68 -4.32 -1.97
N VAL A 128 6.87 -3.29 -2.04
CA VAL A 128 7.02 -2.07 -1.23
C VAL A 128 5.98 -2.06 -0.11
N MET A 129 6.43 -1.72 1.09
CA MET A 129 5.66 -1.79 2.32
C MET A 129 5.88 -0.54 3.17
N ASP A 130 5.09 -0.39 4.21
CA ASP A 130 5.23 0.70 5.17
C ASP A 130 6.34 0.37 6.22
N HIS A 131 6.66 1.33 7.08
CA HIS A 131 7.70 1.21 8.12
C HIS A 131 7.33 0.24 9.25
N ALA A 132 6.08 -0.20 9.36
CA ALA A 132 5.67 -1.18 10.34
C ALA A 132 6.16 -2.60 10.01
N TYR A 133 6.53 -2.85 8.77
CA TYR A 133 6.99 -4.15 8.28
C TYR A 133 8.50 -4.29 8.36
N VAL A 134 8.96 -5.54 8.56
CA VAL A 134 10.40 -5.87 8.55
C VAL A 134 10.92 -5.73 7.12
N CYS A 135 12.05 -5.03 6.95
CA CYS A 135 12.71 -4.91 5.66
C CYS A 135 13.54 -6.17 5.36
N THR A 136 13.24 -6.84 4.26
CA THR A 136 14.02 -7.97 3.74
C THR A 136 14.58 -7.66 2.36
N GLU A 137 15.17 -8.65 1.68
CA GLU A 137 15.68 -8.47 0.31
C GLU A 137 14.56 -8.25 -0.71
N GLN A 138 13.37 -8.77 -0.45
CA GLN A 138 12.25 -8.71 -1.38
C GLN A 138 10.99 -8.04 -0.78
N GLU A 139 11.08 -7.54 0.44
CA GLU A 139 10.04 -6.82 1.17
C GLU A 139 10.64 -5.53 1.67
N LEU A 140 10.52 -4.46 0.87
CA LEU A 140 11.22 -3.20 1.13
C LEU A 140 10.34 -2.24 1.92
N SER A 141 10.82 -1.83 3.07
CA SER A 141 10.25 -0.77 3.90
C SER A 141 11.19 0.45 3.96
N PRO A 142 10.66 1.64 4.29
CA PRO A 142 11.47 2.86 4.30
C PRO A 142 12.58 2.80 5.36
N TYR A 143 13.63 3.60 5.16
CA TYR A 143 14.60 3.89 6.19
C TYR A 143 13.95 4.62 7.35
N HIS A 144 14.26 4.19 8.56
CA HIS A 144 13.83 4.89 9.77
C HIS A 144 14.64 6.17 9.96
N GLN A 145 13.96 7.25 10.32
CA GLN A 145 14.59 8.49 10.72
C GLN A 145 14.56 8.62 12.25
N PRO A 146 15.66 8.28 12.96
CA PRO A 146 15.76 8.54 14.38
C PRO A 146 15.66 10.05 14.68
N ARG A 147 15.12 10.43 15.82
CA ARG A 147 15.05 11.84 16.22
C ARG A 147 16.42 12.52 16.30
N SER A 148 17.48 11.75 16.50
CA SER A 148 18.86 12.23 16.70
C SER A 148 19.67 12.34 15.42
N LYS A 149 19.20 11.80 14.30
CA LYS A 149 19.96 11.75 13.05
C LYS A 149 19.05 11.93 11.83
N ALA A 150 19.36 12.91 11.00
CA ALA A 150 18.71 13.06 9.71
C ALA A 150 19.11 11.91 8.77
N LEU A 151 18.19 11.51 7.89
CA LEU A 151 18.51 10.62 6.77
C LEU A 151 19.51 11.30 5.83
N SER A 152 20.32 10.50 5.16
CA SER A 152 21.09 10.99 4.02
C SER A 152 20.12 11.45 2.90
N VAL A 153 20.60 12.28 2.00
CA VAL A 153 19.79 12.74 0.85
C VAL A 153 19.28 11.57 0.02
N TRP A 154 20.05 10.50 -0.06
CA TRP A 154 19.73 9.31 -0.85
C TRP A 154 18.76 8.37 -0.14
N GLU A 155 18.84 8.25 1.18
CA GLU A 155 17.86 7.54 2.00
C GLU A 155 16.50 8.25 1.99
N ASP A 156 16.49 9.59 2.05
CA ASP A 156 15.26 10.38 1.90
C ASP A 156 14.67 10.23 0.49
N ALA A 157 15.50 10.26 -0.55
CA ALA A 157 15.07 10.00 -1.93
C ALA A 157 14.48 8.59 -2.09
N PHE A 158 15.12 7.56 -1.53
CA PHE A 158 14.58 6.20 -1.52
C PHE A 158 13.21 6.15 -0.85
N ASN A 159 13.07 6.71 0.35
CA ASN A 159 11.81 6.76 1.09
C ASN A 159 10.71 7.46 0.30
N TYR A 160 11.05 8.55 -0.39
CA TYR A 160 10.12 9.28 -1.24
C TYR A 160 9.60 8.40 -2.40
N PHE A 161 10.49 7.77 -3.17
CA PHE A 161 10.09 6.93 -4.30
C PHE A 161 9.37 5.66 -3.86
N LEU A 162 9.75 5.07 -2.73
CA LEU A 162 9.03 3.97 -2.12
C LEU A 162 7.60 4.38 -1.76
N SER A 163 7.42 5.56 -1.18
CA SER A 163 6.10 6.11 -0.85
C SER A 163 5.23 6.32 -2.09
N LEU A 164 5.81 6.77 -3.22
CA LEU A 164 5.08 6.91 -4.49
C LEU A 164 4.52 5.56 -4.96
N ASN A 165 5.34 4.51 -4.97
CA ASN A 165 4.89 3.17 -5.36
C ASN A 165 3.85 2.62 -4.36
N ARG A 166 3.97 2.91 -3.07
CA ARG A 166 3.04 2.46 -2.04
C ARG A 166 1.66 3.14 -2.13
N GLN A 167 1.58 4.36 -2.68
CA GLN A 167 0.29 5.05 -2.86
C GLN A 167 -0.75 4.24 -3.63
N CYS A 168 -0.33 3.28 -4.47
CA CYS A 168 -1.29 2.49 -5.24
C CYS A 168 -2.13 1.58 -4.34
N ILE A 169 -1.60 1.02 -3.23
CA ILE A 169 -2.41 0.18 -2.33
C ILE A 169 -3.39 1.03 -1.52
N GLU A 170 -3.00 2.24 -1.10
CA GLU A 170 -3.89 3.19 -0.44
C GLU A 170 -5.05 3.59 -1.37
N ARG A 171 -4.73 3.88 -2.65
CA ARG A 171 -5.73 4.15 -3.68
C ARG A 171 -6.63 2.94 -3.95
N ALA A 172 -6.07 1.74 -4.03
CA ALA A 172 -6.84 0.52 -4.25
C ALA A 172 -7.87 0.31 -3.14
N PHE A 173 -7.46 0.47 -1.87
CA PHE A 173 -8.37 0.40 -0.74
C PHE A 173 -9.43 1.51 -0.77
N GLY A 174 -9.03 2.76 -1.07
CA GLY A 174 -9.95 3.88 -1.21
C GLY A 174 -11.01 3.65 -2.28
N LEU A 175 -10.59 3.19 -3.47
CA LEU A 175 -11.49 2.86 -4.58
C LEU A 175 -12.42 1.68 -4.23
N TRP A 176 -11.87 0.64 -3.59
CA TRP A 176 -12.64 -0.53 -3.20
C TRP A 176 -13.69 -0.20 -2.16
N VAL A 177 -13.31 0.42 -1.04
CA VAL A 177 -14.23 0.81 0.03
C VAL A 177 -15.23 1.86 -0.46
N GLY A 178 -14.78 2.83 -1.25
CA GLY A 178 -15.65 3.87 -1.82
C GLY A 178 -16.72 3.31 -2.78
N THR A 179 -16.39 2.23 -3.50
CA THR A 179 -17.34 1.57 -4.43
C THR A 179 -18.40 0.75 -3.68
N TRP A 180 -18.01 0.08 -2.61
CA TRP A 180 -18.89 -0.87 -1.93
C TRP A 180 -19.42 -0.30 -0.62
N GLY A 181 -20.59 0.32 -0.65
CA GLY A 181 -21.24 0.97 0.51
C GLY A 181 -21.44 0.08 1.74
N ILE A 182 -21.31 -1.25 1.60
CA ILE A 182 -21.33 -2.18 2.74
C ILE A 182 -20.20 -1.89 3.74
N PHE A 183 -19.08 -1.31 3.30
CA PHE A 183 -17.93 -0.97 4.14
C PHE A 183 -18.04 0.39 4.81
N TRP A 184 -19.05 1.21 4.45
CA TRP A 184 -19.25 2.53 5.04
C TRP A 184 -19.82 2.49 6.45
N ARG A 185 -20.29 1.34 6.88
CA ARG A 185 -20.84 1.11 8.24
C ARG A 185 -20.23 -0.15 8.81
N PRO A 186 -20.26 -0.34 10.13
CA PRO A 186 -19.84 -1.61 10.71
C PRO A 186 -20.59 -2.77 10.06
N LEU A 187 -19.83 -3.78 9.64
CA LEU A 187 -20.38 -4.97 9.01
C LEU A 187 -21.31 -5.72 9.98
N ARG A 188 -22.55 -5.92 9.56
CA ARG A 188 -23.61 -6.60 10.32
C ARG A 188 -23.79 -8.04 9.87
N VAL A 189 -22.66 -8.73 9.72
CA VAL A 189 -22.63 -10.13 9.29
C VAL A 189 -21.75 -10.94 10.24
N GLY A 190 -22.03 -12.24 10.36
CA GLY A 190 -21.17 -13.12 11.16
C GLY A 190 -19.72 -13.08 10.70
N ALA A 191 -18.77 -13.05 11.63
CA ALA A 191 -17.34 -12.91 11.34
C ALA A 191 -16.84 -13.93 10.32
N ARG A 192 -17.37 -15.15 10.32
CA ARG A 192 -17.03 -16.22 9.37
C ARG A 192 -17.40 -15.91 7.91
N ARG A 193 -18.33 -14.99 7.68
CA ARG A 193 -18.78 -14.59 6.34
C ARG A 193 -18.07 -13.37 5.77
N ILE A 194 -17.34 -12.63 6.59
CA ILE A 194 -16.59 -11.44 6.16
C ILE A 194 -15.58 -11.78 5.06
N PRO A 195 -14.77 -12.86 5.15
CA PRO A 195 -13.85 -13.21 4.08
C PRO A 195 -14.52 -13.43 2.72
N SER A 196 -15.71 -14.02 2.70
CA SER A 196 -16.45 -14.25 1.45
C SER A 196 -16.91 -12.93 0.80
N ILE A 197 -17.36 -11.97 1.59
CA ILE A 197 -17.74 -10.62 1.11
C ILE A 197 -16.52 -9.88 0.58
N VAL A 198 -15.41 -9.89 1.34
CA VAL A 198 -14.15 -9.26 0.95
C VAL A 198 -13.66 -9.84 -0.37
N SER A 199 -13.58 -11.17 -0.47
CA SER A 199 -13.13 -11.85 -1.69
C SER A 199 -14.01 -11.47 -2.90
N ALA A 200 -15.33 -11.57 -2.79
CA ALA A 200 -16.23 -11.26 -3.90
C ALA A 200 -16.12 -9.79 -4.33
N THR A 201 -16.10 -8.86 -3.39
CA THR A 201 -16.02 -7.42 -3.71
C THR A 201 -14.67 -7.02 -4.27
N MET A 202 -13.56 -7.62 -3.82
CA MET A 202 -12.23 -7.38 -4.40
C MET A 202 -12.10 -7.97 -5.81
N LYS A 203 -12.68 -9.14 -6.06
CA LYS A 203 -12.74 -9.73 -7.42
C LYS A 203 -13.50 -8.84 -8.39
N LEU A 204 -14.65 -8.32 -7.96
CA LEU A 204 -15.44 -7.37 -8.76
C LEU A 204 -14.73 -6.01 -8.90
N HIS A 205 -13.96 -5.58 -7.89
CA HIS A 205 -13.10 -4.40 -8.00
C HIS A 205 -12.07 -4.56 -9.11
N ASN A 206 -11.40 -5.71 -9.21
CA ASN A 206 -10.44 -5.95 -10.28
C ASN A 206 -11.09 -5.89 -11.67
N ILE A 207 -12.29 -6.48 -11.85
CA ILE A 207 -13.05 -6.36 -13.11
C ILE A 207 -13.39 -4.90 -13.40
N ARG A 208 -13.79 -4.13 -12.38
CA ARG A 208 -14.10 -2.72 -12.55
C ARG A 208 -12.86 -1.92 -12.99
N VAL A 209 -11.70 -2.18 -12.37
CA VAL A 209 -10.44 -1.53 -12.75
C VAL A 209 -10.04 -1.90 -14.17
N ASP A 210 -10.18 -3.16 -14.58
CA ASP A 210 -9.92 -3.59 -15.96
C ASP A 210 -10.81 -2.88 -16.98
N ARG A 211 -12.07 -2.64 -16.63
CA ARG A 211 -13.04 -2.05 -17.56
C ARG A 211 -12.99 -0.53 -17.64
N PHE A 212 -12.72 0.13 -16.51
CA PHE A 212 -12.87 1.60 -16.39
C PHE A 212 -11.59 2.31 -15.93
N GLY A 213 -10.52 1.57 -15.62
CA GLY A 213 -9.30 2.12 -15.03
C GLY A 213 -9.46 2.51 -13.55
N ALA A 214 -8.33 2.83 -12.93
CA ALA A 214 -8.26 3.23 -11.51
C ALA A 214 -8.73 4.68 -11.26
N THR A 215 -8.99 5.46 -12.29
CA THR A 215 -9.42 6.87 -12.18
C THR A 215 -10.95 7.03 -12.17
N HIS A 216 -11.69 6.00 -12.60
CA HIS A 216 -13.14 6.08 -12.71
C HIS A 216 -13.80 5.78 -11.37
N THR A 217 -13.87 6.78 -10.51
CA THR A 217 -14.70 6.75 -9.30
C THR A 217 -16.08 7.30 -9.67
N GLY A 218 -17.08 6.44 -9.72
CA GLY A 218 -18.49 6.87 -9.83
C GLY A 218 -18.99 7.65 -8.60
N ILE A 219 -18.10 7.91 -7.63
CA ILE A 219 -18.34 8.75 -6.47
C ILE A 219 -17.22 9.78 -6.48
N ALA A 220 -17.59 11.04 -6.65
CA ALA A 220 -16.64 12.13 -6.47
C ALA A 220 -16.01 12.01 -5.07
N ILE A 221 -14.68 11.95 -5.01
CA ILE A 221 -13.88 11.97 -3.77
C ILE A 221 -14.02 13.37 -3.09
N GLY A 222 -15.17 13.98 -3.16
CA GLY A 222 -15.49 15.30 -2.63
C GLY A 222 -16.63 15.29 -1.62
N ASP A 223 -17.22 14.14 -1.36
CA ASP A 223 -18.21 14.04 -0.28
C ASP A 223 -17.46 13.90 1.05
N SER A 224 -17.63 14.90 1.93
CA SER A 224 -17.05 14.95 3.27
C SER A 224 -17.21 13.64 4.08
N ARG A 225 -18.22 12.85 3.75
CA ARG A 225 -18.44 11.52 4.35
C ARG A 225 -17.38 10.49 3.95
N SER A 226 -16.75 10.60 2.77
CA SER A 226 -15.71 9.65 2.34
C SER A 226 -14.37 9.97 3.00
N ALA A 227 -14.08 11.24 3.29
CA ALA A 227 -12.85 11.65 3.97
C ALA A 227 -12.85 11.18 5.44
N ASP A 228 -13.95 11.37 6.17
CA ASP A 228 -14.08 10.90 7.55
C ASP A 228 -14.01 9.36 7.65
N HIS A 229 -14.52 8.64 6.65
CA HIS A 229 -14.43 7.19 6.61
C HIS A 229 -13.04 6.70 6.22
N ALA A 230 -12.37 7.37 5.28
CA ALA A 230 -10.99 7.07 4.92
C ALA A 230 -10.06 7.28 6.13
N GLU A 231 -10.20 8.39 6.87
CA GLU A 231 -9.39 8.64 8.07
C GLU A 231 -9.63 7.58 9.15
N VAL A 232 -10.85 7.10 9.30
CA VAL A 232 -11.18 6.03 10.26
C VAL A 232 -10.64 4.67 9.82
N LEU A 233 -10.61 4.37 8.51
CA LEU A 233 -10.13 3.10 7.96
C LEU A 233 -8.62 3.10 7.74
N PHE A 234 -8.06 4.22 7.24
CA PHE A 234 -6.66 4.35 6.88
C PHE A 234 -5.84 5.13 7.93
N GLY A 235 -6.48 5.88 8.82
CA GLY A 235 -5.84 6.62 9.92
C GLY A 235 -5.22 5.70 10.99
N GLY A 236 -4.69 4.57 10.59
CA GLY A 236 -4.08 3.56 11.42
C GLY A 236 -2.57 3.54 11.37
N GLY A 237 -1.92 4.61 10.91
CA GLY A 237 -0.47 4.74 11.08
C GLY A 237 -0.13 4.41 12.54
N SER A 238 0.47 3.27 12.76
CA SER A 238 0.86 2.76 14.08
C SER A 238 1.86 3.73 14.71
N VAL A 239 1.36 4.66 15.50
CA VAL A 239 2.19 5.65 16.20
C VAL A 239 3.16 4.99 17.21
N ASN A 240 3.03 3.67 17.45
CA ASN A 240 3.83 2.91 18.42
C ASN A 240 4.17 1.47 18.00
N ALA A 241 4.04 1.08 16.75
CA ALA A 241 4.77 -0.10 16.29
C ALA A 241 6.24 0.29 16.31
N GLY A 242 7.02 -0.31 17.19
CA GLY A 242 8.47 -0.11 17.19
C GLY A 242 8.95 -0.31 15.75
N PHE A 243 9.82 0.59 15.28
CA PHE A 243 10.34 0.55 13.92
C PHE A 243 11.02 -0.78 13.67
N ARG A 244 10.37 -1.66 12.92
CA ARG A 244 10.91 -2.99 12.59
C ARG A 244 11.74 -2.96 11.31
N SER A 245 11.61 -1.90 10.52
CA SER A 245 12.33 -1.75 9.25
C SER A 245 13.85 -1.76 9.37
N ASP A 246 14.39 -1.41 10.54
CA ASP A 246 15.83 -1.34 10.79
C ASP A 246 16.40 -2.57 11.49
N LEU A 247 15.55 -3.58 11.82
CA LEU A 247 16.01 -4.82 12.44
C LEU A 247 16.88 -5.67 11.52
N VAL A 248 16.71 -5.52 10.21
CA VAL A 248 17.47 -6.24 9.19
C VAL A 248 18.00 -5.27 8.15
N THR A 249 19.28 -5.39 7.80
CA THR A 249 19.90 -4.62 6.72
C THR A 249 19.62 -5.32 5.39
N SER A 250 18.77 -4.73 4.54
CA SER A 250 18.52 -5.24 3.19
C SER A 250 19.59 -4.77 2.23
N VAL A 251 20.25 -5.72 1.57
CA VAL A 251 21.22 -5.45 0.50
C VAL A 251 20.50 -4.80 -0.69
N ARG A 252 19.32 -5.28 -1.04
CA ARG A 252 18.49 -4.72 -2.12
C ARG A 252 18.15 -3.26 -1.87
N ARG A 253 17.67 -2.92 -0.66
CA ARG A 253 17.37 -1.53 -0.28
C ARG A 253 18.61 -0.64 -0.45
N LYS A 254 19.77 -1.13 0.00
CA LYS A 254 21.05 -0.42 -0.15
C LYS A 254 21.45 -0.25 -1.62
N GLN A 255 21.39 -1.29 -2.44
CA GLN A 255 21.67 -1.21 -3.87
C GLN A 255 20.81 -0.18 -4.60
N LEU A 256 19.50 -0.13 -4.31
CA LEU A 256 18.61 0.86 -4.90
C LEU A 256 18.96 2.28 -4.45
N THR A 257 19.36 2.47 -3.20
CA THR A 257 19.80 3.77 -2.68
C THR A 257 21.11 4.21 -3.35
N GLU A 258 22.10 3.31 -3.50
CA GLU A 258 23.36 3.57 -4.21
C GLU A 258 23.13 3.86 -5.70
N MET A 259 22.14 3.22 -6.32
CA MET A 259 21.74 3.55 -7.70
C MET A 259 21.17 4.97 -7.80
N LEU A 260 20.34 5.39 -6.86
CA LEU A 260 19.85 6.78 -6.82
C LEU A 260 21.00 7.78 -6.63
N GLU A 261 21.97 7.44 -5.78
CA GLU A 261 23.18 8.24 -5.57
C GLU A 261 24.01 8.35 -6.86
N SER A 262 24.32 7.22 -7.51
CA SER A 262 25.12 7.19 -8.73
C SER A 262 24.48 7.95 -9.90
N ARG A 263 23.16 8.04 -9.93
CA ARG A 263 22.38 8.77 -10.93
C ARG A 263 22.05 10.21 -10.48
N CYS A 264 22.50 10.64 -9.30
CA CYS A 264 22.18 11.92 -8.68
C CYS A 264 20.66 12.19 -8.59
N VAL A 265 19.82 11.14 -8.40
CA VAL A 265 18.37 11.25 -8.32
C VAL A 265 17.97 11.58 -6.89
N ARG A 266 17.55 12.80 -6.65
CA ARG A 266 17.10 13.29 -5.34
C ARG A 266 15.57 13.34 -5.27
N ARG A 267 15.06 13.44 -4.06
CA ARG A 267 13.66 13.77 -3.83
C ARG A 267 13.36 15.15 -4.43
N PRO A 268 12.28 15.31 -5.20
CA PRO A 268 11.84 16.63 -5.66
C PRO A 268 11.56 17.55 -4.46
N PRO A 269 11.91 18.85 -4.53
CA PRO A 269 11.60 19.80 -3.48
C PRO A 269 10.08 19.89 -3.29
N ASN A 270 9.64 19.83 -2.04
CA ASN A 270 8.22 19.97 -1.70
C ASN A 270 7.78 21.42 -1.96
N LYS A 271 6.68 21.64 -2.68
CA LYS A 271 6.11 22.98 -2.90
C LYS A 271 5.83 23.73 -1.59
N TYR A 272 5.69 23.04 -0.48
CA TYR A 272 5.47 23.61 0.87
C TYR A 272 6.77 23.90 1.64
N THR A 273 7.89 23.20 1.37
CA THR A 273 9.18 23.53 2.00
C THR A 273 9.73 24.87 1.52
N SER A 274 9.37 25.33 0.34
CA SER A 274 9.73 26.68 -0.11
C SER A 274 9.13 27.80 0.77
N TYR A 275 8.08 27.53 1.53
CA TYR A 275 7.49 28.48 2.48
C TYR A 275 8.19 28.43 3.87
N ILE A 276 8.65 27.26 4.28
CA ILE A 276 9.37 27.06 5.56
C ILE A 276 10.83 27.48 5.43
N ASP A 277 11.48 27.26 4.28
CA ASP A 277 12.86 27.64 4.00
C ASP A 277 13.09 29.16 3.87
N ARG A 278 12.04 29.97 3.66
CA ARG A 278 12.17 31.43 3.72
C ARG A 278 12.48 31.97 5.12
N THR A 279 12.26 31.15 6.15
CA THR A 279 12.59 31.46 7.54
C THR A 279 13.90 30.84 8.01
N ASN A 280 14.41 29.81 7.33
CA ASN A 280 15.70 29.17 7.58
C ASN A 280 16.63 29.43 6.40
N ARG A 281 17.64 30.29 6.62
CA ARG A 281 18.60 30.85 5.67
C ARG A 281 19.54 29.82 5.01
N HIS A 282 19.04 28.82 4.31
CA HIS A 282 19.85 27.99 3.44
C HIS A 282 19.31 28.10 2.01
N ALA A 283 20.10 28.76 1.16
CA ALA A 283 19.85 28.86 -0.28
C ALA A 283 19.74 27.47 -0.89
N PRO A 284 18.79 27.20 -1.83
CA PRO A 284 18.72 25.95 -2.54
C PRO A 284 20.03 25.67 -3.28
N HIS A 285 20.49 24.43 -3.19
CA HIS A 285 21.71 24.02 -3.91
C HIS A 285 21.48 24.16 -5.43
N PRO A 286 22.46 24.67 -6.22
CA PRO A 286 22.29 24.94 -7.67
C PRO A 286 21.79 23.72 -8.48
N ASP A 287 22.10 22.49 -8.05
CA ASP A 287 21.67 21.27 -8.70
C ASP A 287 20.16 20.98 -8.56
N GLN A 288 19.43 21.75 -7.74
CA GLN A 288 17.97 21.60 -7.59
C GLN A 288 17.19 22.21 -8.76
N GLU A 289 17.73 23.22 -9.45
CA GLU A 289 17.09 23.79 -10.63
C GLU A 289 17.14 22.86 -11.85
N GLU A 290 18.18 22.04 -11.97
CA GLU A 290 18.34 21.10 -13.08
C GLU A 290 17.38 19.90 -12.95
N ALA A 291 17.12 19.44 -11.72
CA ALA A 291 16.11 18.41 -11.43
C ALA A 291 14.69 18.87 -11.84
N TRP A 292 14.36 20.15 -11.67
CA TRP A 292 13.09 20.72 -12.12
C TRP A 292 12.94 20.73 -13.64
N ARG A 293 14.01 20.97 -14.39
CA ARG A 293 13.97 20.93 -15.87
C ARG A 293 13.67 19.54 -16.42
N VAL A 294 14.18 18.50 -15.77
CA VAL A 294 13.93 17.11 -16.18
C VAL A 294 12.50 16.66 -15.84
N PHE A 295 11.91 17.16 -14.75
CA PHE A 295 10.53 16.82 -14.36
C PHE A 295 9.48 17.71 -15.04
N GLY A 296 9.80 18.95 -15.37
CA GLY A 296 8.89 19.91 -16.02
C GLY A 296 8.59 19.56 -17.48
N THR A 297 9.48 18.83 -18.15
CA THR A 297 9.27 18.45 -19.56
C THR A 297 8.42 17.20 -19.74
N ALA A 298 8.18 16.41 -18.69
CA ALA A 298 7.35 15.21 -18.77
C ALA A 298 5.84 15.48 -18.54
N ASN A 299 5.46 16.65 -18.02
CA ASN A 299 4.06 17.01 -17.73
C ASN A 299 3.60 18.34 -18.37
N GLY A 300 4.29 18.81 -19.40
CA GLY A 300 4.03 20.08 -20.00
C GLY A 300 3.55 20.01 -21.45
N GLN A 301 2.43 19.37 -21.70
CA GLN A 301 1.57 19.67 -22.85
C GLN A 301 0.16 19.27 -22.49
N ASP A 302 -0.60 20.21 -22.04
CA ASP A 302 -2.01 20.49 -22.30
C ASP A 302 -2.50 21.50 -21.26
N GLY A 303 -2.15 22.76 -21.50
CA GLY A 303 -2.73 23.90 -20.85
C GLY A 303 -3.58 24.65 -21.86
N GLU A 304 -4.83 24.33 -21.98
CA GLU A 304 -5.82 25.27 -22.52
C GLU A 304 -6.66 25.82 -21.37
N GLU A 305 -6.72 27.17 -21.43
CA GLU A 305 -7.51 28.06 -20.59
C GLU A 305 -8.97 27.62 -20.48
N TYR A 306 -9.49 27.58 -19.25
CA TYR A 306 -10.75 28.23 -18.85
C TYR A 306 -10.76 28.40 -17.34
#